data_520438836d4ced30eba4419ae15c48c1
#
_entry.id   520438836d4ced30eba4419ae15c48c1
#
_cell.length_a   1.000
_cell.length_b   1.000
_cell.length_c   1.000
_cell.angle_alpha   90.00
_cell.angle_beta   90.00
_cell.angle_gamma   90.00
#
_symmetry.space_group_name_H-M   'P 1'
#
loop_
_entity.id
_entity.type
_entity.pdbx_description
1 polymer ?
#
loop_
_entity_poly.entity_id
_entity_poly.type
_entity_poly.pdbx_seq_one_letter_code
_entity_poly.pdbx_strand_id
1 'polypeptide(L)'
;MDWFTSSDYWLTRLVFQRGLAALYLIAFVVAANQGRALIGERGLTPVPRFTAQMPFRRSPSLFHLHFSDRFFTGCAWLGAALAAAVVAGAADQVPLWAAMLMWLVLWLLYLSIVNVGQVWYGFGWESLLLETGFLAVFLGNARTAPPVLVLWLLRWLLFRVEFGAGLIKIRGDRCWRQLTCLYFHHETQPMPGPLSWFFHRLPRPLHRVEVAANHVAQLAVPFALFTPQPVASVAGGVIVVTQLWLVASGNFSWLNWVTILLALAAVDGRRAARALGLPEPPPLTGPPVWYEALVLAATVLVVVLSYWPARNLVSGSQLMNYSFNPLHLVNTYGAFGSVNRARFEVVIQGTDEPVPAPDAVWKEYEFRGKPGDVRRMPRQFAPYHLRLDWMMWFAGISPAYARSWFGPLVTKLLEGDRATLKLLRVCPFPDAPPTHIRARLFLYRFTTWSELRATGAWWHRTLIREFLPPVALDRPDRQPSRPGGPDGRGGRAA
;
A
#
# COMPACT_ATOMS: atom_id res chain seq x y z
N MET A 1 -6.78 30.57 -29.23
CA MET A 1 -6.06 29.42 -28.59
C MET A 1 -6.37 29.47 -27.15
N ASP A 2 -7.10 28.48 -26.71
CA ASP A 2 -7.45 28.42 -25.28
C ASP A 2 -6.21 27.96 -24.51
N TRP A 3 -5.49 28.93 -23.96
CA TRP A 3 -4.33 28.66 -23.08
C TRP A 3 -4.69 27.77 -21.89
N PHE A 4 -5.98 27.73 -21.52
CA PHE A 4 -6.50 27.06 -20.34
C PHE A 4 -6.80 25.59 -20.58
N THR A 5 -7.26 25.17 -21.77
CA THR A 5 -7.69 23.80 -22.08
C THR A 5 -6.96 23.20 -23.26
N SER A 6 -6.92 21.85 -23.32
CA SER A 6 -6.41 21.12 -24.47
C SER A 6 -7.24 19.87 -24.74
N SER A 7 -7.91 19.87 -25.89
CA SER A 7 -8.68 18.70 -26.37
C SER A 7 -7.78 17.49 -26.72
N ASP A 8 -6.49 17.69 -26.89
CA ASP A 8 -5.55 16.62 -27.25
C ASP A 8 -5.41 15.55 -26.16
N TYR A 9 -5.78 15.87 -24.92
CA TYR A 9 -5.68 14.95 -23.78
C TYR A 9 -7.00 14.29 -23.38
N TRP A 10 -8.03 14.33 -24.20
CA TRP A 10 -9.36 13.77 -23.88
C TRP A 10 -9.31 12.28 -23.56
N LEU A 11 -8.62 11.47 -24.38
CA LEU A 11 -8.53 10.03 -24.22
C LEU A 11 -7.72 9.67 -22.96
N THR A 12 -6.56 10.29 -22.79
CA THR A 12 -5.69 10.02 -21.65
C THR A 12 -6.33 10.45 -20.33
N ARG A 13 -7.10 11.56 -20.31
CA ARG A 13 -7.95 11.93 -19.17
C ARG A 13 -9.00 10.85 -18.89
N LEU A 14 -9.72 10.37 -19.91
CA LEU A 14 -10.75 9.34 -19.73
C LEU A 14 -10.16 8.08 -19.11
N VAL A 15 -9.05 7.58 -19.66
CA VAL A 15 -8.35 6.39 -19.12
C VAL A 15 -7.83 6.65 -17.72
N PHE A 16 -7.25 7.83 -17.48
CA PHE A 16 -6.76 8.23 -16.16
C PHE A 16 -7.87 8.20 -15.10
N GLN A 17 -8.99 8.88 -15.36
CA GLN A 17 -10.10 8.95 -14.38
C GLN A 17 -10.73 7.58 -14.13
N ARG A 18 -10.96 6.76 -15.15
CA ARG A 18 -11.48 5.40 -15.01
C ARG A 18 -10.53 4.51 -14.23
N GLY A 19 -9.23 4.55 -14.58
CA GLY A 19 -8.19 3.79 -13.88
C GLY A 19 -8.04 4.24 -12.43
N LEU A 20 -8.05 5.54 -12.16
CA LEU A 20 -7.95 6.06 -10.79
C LEU A 20 -9.17 5.66 -9.96
N ALA A 21 -10.38 5.74 -10.53
CA ALA A 21 -11.59 5.28 -9.85
C ALA A 21 -11.55 3.78 -9.54
N ALA A 22 -11.00 2.95 -10.45
CA ALA A 22 -10.78 1.52 -10.19
C ALA A 22 -9.80 1.29 -9.03
N LEU A 23 -8.75 2.11 -8.89
CA LEU A 23 -7.84 2.04 -7.75
C LEU A 23 -8.51 2.50 -6.45
N TYR A 24 -9.34 3.54 -6.48
CA TYR A 24 -10.16 3.93 -5.32
C TYR A 24 -11.13 2.82 -4.92
N LEU A 25 -11.79 2.17 -5.88
CA LEU A 25 -12.66 1.01 -5.62
C LEU A 25 -11.89 -0.08 -4.86
N ILE A 26 -10.70 -0.45 -5.35
CA ILE A 26 -9.86 -1.46 -4.69
C ILE A 26 -9.43 -0.98 -3.28
N ALA A 27 -9.04 0.29 -3.13
CA ALA A 27 -8.61 0.84 -1.85
C ALA A 27 -9.74 0.83 -0.81
N PHE A 28 -10.97 1.17 -1.20
CA PHE A 28 -12.14 1.09 -0.33
C PHE A 28 -12.54 -0.35 -0.01
N VAL A 29 -12.46 -1.28 -0.97
CA VAL A 29 -12.69 -2.72 -0.72
C VAL A 29 -11.63 -3.28 0.25
N VAL A 30 -10.37 -2.88 0.12
CA VAL A 30 -9.31 -3.21 1.09
C VAL A 30 -9.66 -2.70 2.49
N ALA A 31 -10.14 -1.45 2.61
CA ALA A 31 -10.56 -0.86 3.87
C ALA A 31 -11.77 -1.61 4.49
N ALA A 32 -12.80 -1.90 3.69
CA ALA A 32 -13.99 -2.63 4.14
C ALA A 32 -13.64 -4.04 4.66
N ASN A 33 -12.75 -4.75 3.95
CA ASN A 33 -12.39 -6.12 4.29
C ASN A 33 -11.43 -6.25 5.48
N GLN A 34 -10.54 -5.29 5.70
CA GLN A 34 -9.47 -5.38 6.69
C GLN A 34 -9.65 -4.43 7.88
N GLY A 35 -10.39 -3.33 7.71
CA GLY A 35 -10.46 -2.23 8.67
C GLY A 35 -10.95 -2.67 10.06
N ARG A 36 -11.99 -3.51 10.14
CA ARG A 36 -12.52 -4.00 11.42
C ARG A 36 -11.46 -4.75 12.25
N ALA A 37 -10.67 -5.60 11.60
CA ALA A 37 -9.61 -6.35 12.29
C ALA A 37 -8.45 -5.44 12.71
N LEU A 38 -8.08 -4.48 11.87
CA LEU A 38 -6.88 -3.67 12.08
C LEU A 38 -7.14 -2.47 13.00
N ILE A 39 -8.19 -1.70 12.73
CA ILE A 39 -8.47 -0.41 13.39
C ILE A 39 -9.89 -0.29 13.97
N GLY A 40 -10.71 -1.34 13.87
CA GLY A 40 -12.06 -1.35 14.43
C GLY A 40 -12.10 -1.12 15.94
N GLU A 41 -13.32 -1.04 16.51
CA GLU A 41 -13.53 -0.82 17.96
C GLU A 41 -12.74 -1.79 18.84
N ARG A 42 -12.59 -3.04 18.37
CA ARG A 42 -11.81 -4.10 19.01
C ARG A 42 -10.65 -4.58 18.11
N GLY A 43 -10.20 -3.73 17.17
CA GLY A 43 -9.10 -4.04 16.26
C GLY A 43 -7.74 -4.05 16.96
N LEU A 44 -6.69 -4.33 16.17
CA LEU A 44 -5.32 -4.37 16.67
C LEU A 44 -4.86 -3.01 17.22
N THR A 45 -5.27 -1.92 16.57
CA THR A 45 -5.01 -0.53 16.99
C THR A 45 -6.30 0.30 16.87
N PRO A 46 -7.18 0.26 17.89
CA PRO A 46 -8.53 0.83 17.79
C PRO A 46 -8.58 2.33 17.53
N VAL A 47 -9.38 2.77 16.54
CA VAL A 47 -9.59 4.18 16.23
C VAL A 47 -10.07 5.00 17.42
N PRO A 48 -10.98 4.53 18.30
CA PRO A 48 -11.40 5.32 19.45
C PRO A 48 -10.25 5.74 20.39
N ARG A 49 -9.24 4.87 20.55
CA ARG A 49 -8.02 5.23 21.32
C ARG A 49 -7.18 6.27 20.60
N PHE A 50 -7.07 6.17 19.28
CA PHE A 50 -6.31 7.11 18.48
C PHE A 50 -6.96 8.50 18.47
N THR A 51 -8.26 8.61 18.21
CA THR A 51 -8.99 9.88 18.16
C THR A 51 -9.08 10.58 19.51
N ALA A 52 -9.04 9.82 20.63
CA ALA A 52 -8.95 10.41 21.96
C ALA A 52 -7.61 11.11 22.25
N GLN A 53 -6.54 10.73 21.54
CA GLN A 53 -5.19 11.28 21.73
C GLN A 53 -4.79 12.27 20.61
N MET A 54 -5.31 12.10 19.41
CA MET A 54 -4.96 12.88 18.22
C MET A 54 -6.03 13.93 17.93
N PRO A 55 -5.72 15.24 18.00
CA PRO A 55 -6.71 16.27 17.74
C PRO A 55 -7.10 16.33 16.25
N PHE A 56 -8.35 16.66 15.96
CA PHE A 56 -8.89 16.81 14.60
C PHE A 56 -7.99 17.65 13.67
N ARG A 57 -7.44 18.76 14.16
CA ARG A 57 -6.58 19.66 13.34
C ARG A 57 -5.34 18.96 12.79
N ARG A 58 -4.81 17.95 13.48
CA ARG A 58 -3.63 17.20 13.04
C ARG A 58 -3.97 16.00 12.16
N SER A 59 -5.20 15.50 12.29
CA SER A 59 -5.64 14.30 11.59
C SER A 59 -7.14 14.41 11.25
N PRO A 60 -7.55 15.34 10.36
CA PRO A 60 -8.96 15.57 10.05
C PRO A 60 -9.61 14.32 9.46
N SER A 61 -10.69 13.86 10.10
CA SER A 61 -11.40 12.65 9.71
C SER A 61 -12.84 12.70 10.18
N LEU A 62 -13.78 12.16 9.40
CA LEU A 62 -15.16 11.94 9.80
C LEU A 62 -15.28 11.09 11.08
N PHE A 63 -14.28 10.24 11.32
CA PHE A 63 -14.25 9.34 12.47
C PHE A 63 -13.92 10.01 13.81
N HIS A 64 -13.57 11.30 13.82
CA HIS A 64 -13.56 12.10 15.04
C HIS A 64 -14.96 12.50 15.49
N LEU A 65 -15.93 12.63 14.56
CA LEU A 65 -17.30 12.97 14.88
C LEU A 65 -18.06 11.76 15.45
N HIS A 66 -17.89 10.63 14.82
CA HIS A 66 -18.47 9.35 15.24
C HIS A 66 -17.63 8.19 14.71
N PHE A 67 -17.40 7.18 15.54
CA PHE A 67 -16.76 5.93 15.12
C PHE A 67 -17.55 4.73 15.65
N SER A 68 -17.88 3.84 14.74
CA SER A 68 -18.28 2.46 15.00
C SER A 68 -17.85 1.59 13.82
N ASP A 69 -17.66 0.27 14.08
CA ASP A 69 -17.32 -0.68 13.01
C ASP A 69 -18.33 -0.63 11.85
N ARG A 70 -19.62 -0.41 12.15
CA ARG A 70 -20.69 -0.30 11.15
C ARG A 70 -20.56 0.98 10.32
N PHE A 71 -20.31 2.10 10.98
CA PHE A 71 -20.14 3.40 10.31
C PHE A 71 -18.92 3.41 9.41
N PHE A 72 -17.76 2.90 9.92
CA PHE A 72 -16.54 2.75 9.12
C PHE A 72 -16.77 1.87 7.88
N THR A 73 -17.39 0.70 8.06
CA THR A 73 -17.69 -0.22 6.96
C THR A 73 -18.68 0.40 5.97
N GLY A 74 -19.68 1.13 6.46
CA GLY A 74 -20.62 1.89 5.62
C GLY A 74 -19.92 2.95 4.77
N CYS A 75 -19.04 3.76 5.35
CA CYS A 75 -18.21 4.72 4.60
C CYS A 75 -17.33 4.07 3.54
N ALA A 76 -16.70 2.92 3.87
CA ALA A 76 -15.88 2.19 2.93
C ALA A 76 -16.69 1.63 1.76
N TRP A 77 -17.87 1.05 2.01
CA TRP A 77 -18.75 0.55 0.94
C TRP A 77 -19.41 1.68 0.12
N LEU A 78 -19.74 2.81 0.75
CA LEU A 78 -20.19 4.00 0.01
C LEU A 78 -19.12 4.50 -0.96
N GLY A 79 -17.87 4.59 -0.49
CA GLY A 79 -16.73 4.94 -1.34
C GLY A 79 -16.52 3.95 -2.48
N ALA A 80 -16.63 2.64 -2.20
CA ALA A 80 -16.52 1.59 -3.21
C ALA A 80 -17.64 1.69 -4.26
N ALA A 81 -18.89 1.88 -3.84
CA ALA A 81 -20.03 2.04 -4.75
C ALA A 81 -19.89 3.29 -5.63
N LEU A 82 -19.48 4.41 -5.04
CA LEU A 82 -19.25 5.65 -5.79
C LEU A 82 -18.11 5.51 -6.78
N ALA A 83 -17.01 4.89 -6.38
CA ALA A 83 -15.87 4.59 -7.26
C ALA A 83 -16.28 3.67 -8.42
N ALA A 84 -17.07 2.62 -8.14
CA ALA A 84 -17.61 1.74 -9.17
C ALA A 84 -18.53 2.50 -10.15
N ALA A 85 -19.35 3.42 -9.66
CA ALA A 85 -20.19 4.29 -10.50
C ALA A 85 -19.34 5.18 -11.42
N VAL A 86 -18.24 5.75 -10.91
CA VAL A 86 -17.28 6.53 -11.74
C VAL A 86 -16.61 5.63 -12.78
N VAL A 87 -16.17 4.40 -12.43
CA VAL A 87 -15.66 3.41 -13.38
C VAL A 87 -16.69 3.13 -14.48
N ALA A 88 -17.97 2.97 -14.13
CA ALA A 88 -19.05 2.72 -15.07
C ALA A 88 -19.45 3.93 -15.93
N GLY A 89 -18.99 5.15 -15.59
CA GLY A 89 -19.20 6.36 -16.36
C GLY A 89 -20.22 7.36 -15.82
N ALA A 90 -20.66 7.18 -14.60
CA ALA A 90 -21.62 8.11 -14.00
C ALA A 90 -21.11 9.56 -13.99
N ALA A 91 -19.80 9.77 -13.75
CA ALA A 91 -19.20 11.10 -13.75
C ALA A 91 -19.26 11.81 -15.12
N ASP A 92 -19.42 11.06 -16.21
CA ASP A 92 -19.51 11.62 -17.57
C ASP A 92 -20.96 11.96 -17.97
N GLN A 93 -21.93 11.41 -17.25
CA GLN A 93 -23.37 11.63 -17.52
C GLN A 93 -23.95 12.82 -16.74
N VAL A 94 -23.27 13.23 -15.67
CA VAL A 94 -23.74 14.31 -14.78
C VAL A 94 -23.11 15.66 -15.15
N PRO A 95 -23.69 16.80 -14.70
CA PRO A 95 -23.08 18.12 -14.85
C PRO A 95 -21.67 18.19 -14.22
N LEU A 96 -20.84 19.12 -14.71
CA LEU A 96 -19.44 19.27 -14.27
C LEU A 96 -19.30 19.38 -12.75
N TRP A 97 -20.11 20.20 -12.08
CA TRP A 97 -20.07 20.36 -10.62
C TRP A 97 -20.37 19.04 -9.87
N ALA A 98 -21.28 18.23 -10.41
CA ALA A 98 -21.63 16.94 -9.79
C ALA A 98 -20.49 15.91 -9.98
N ALA A 99 -19.84 15.90 -11.14
CA ALA A 99 -18.63 15.07 -11.36
C ALA A 99 -17.50 15.48 -10.40
N MET A 100 -17.26 16.77 -10.21
CA MET A 100 -16.30 17.28 -9.22
C MET A 100 -16.66 16.86 -7.80
N LEU A 101 -17.94 16.92 -7.43
CA LEU A 101 -18.42 16.48 -6.12
C LEU A 101 -18.22 14.99 -5.91
N MET A 102 -18.43 14.14 -6.94
CA MET A 102 -18.16 12.70 -6.83
C MET A 102 -16.67 12.44 -6.49
N TRP A 103 -15.74 13.11 -7.15
CA TRP A 103 -14.31 13.00 -6.86
C TRP A 103 -13.94 13.56 -5.48
N LEU A 104 -14.54 14.68 -5.10
CA LEU A 104 -14.34 15.28 -3.77
C LEU A 104 -14.81 14.35 -2.65
N VAL A 105 -15.97 13.70 -2.82
CA VAL A 105 -16.50 12.73 -1.83
C VAL A 105 -15.60 11.51 -1.74
N LEU A 106 -15.13 10.95 -2.87
CA LEU A 106 -14.14 9.85 -2.88
C LEU A 106 -12.89 10.24 -2.10
N TRP A 107 -12.35 11.43 -2.36
CA TRP A 107 -11.18 11.94 -1.68
C TRP A 107 -11.39 12.13 -0.17
N LEU A 108 -12.50 12.77 0.24
CA LEU A 108 -12.82 13.02 1.66
C LEU A 108 -13.02 11.72 2.45
N LEU A 109 -13.73 10.75 1.88
CA LEU A 109 -13.95 9.45 2.50
C LEU A 109 -12.62 8.72 2.69
N TYR A 110 -11.76 8.74 1.66
CA TYR A 110 -10.48 8.05 1.75
C TYR A 110 -9.48 8.77 2.67
N LEU A 111 -9.44 10.09 2.64
CA LEU A 111 -8.69 10.92 3.59
C LEU A 111 -9.07 10.60 5.03
N SER A 112 -10.38 10.47 5.30
CA SER A 112 -10.86 10.13 6.64
C SER A 112 -10.36 8.77 7.11
N ILE A 113 -10.28 7.78 6.22
CA ILE A 113 -9.74 6.44 6.52
C ILE A 113 -8.23 6.50 6.75
N VAL A 114 -7.49 7.16 5.86
CA VAL A 114 -6.02 7.26 5.95
C VAL A 114 -5.58 7.95 7.24
N ASN A 115 -6.23 9.05 7.58
CA ASN A 115 -5.88 9.85 8.75
C ASN A 115 -6.06 9.12 10.09
N VAL A 116 -6.98 8.17 10.20
CA VAL A 116 -7.13 7.35 11.41
C VAL A 116 -6.47 5.97 11.28
N GLY A 117 -5.89 5.68 10.14
CA GLY A 117 -5.37 4.37 9.76
C GLY A 117 -4.05 3.97 10.42
N GLN A 118 -3.40 4.89 11.13
CA GLN A 118 -2.19 4.67 11.91
C GLN A 118 -1.10 3.94 11.08
N VAL A 119 -0.38 3.00 11.66
CA VAL A 119 0.70 2.25 10.99
C VAL A 119 0.23 1.46 9.77
N TRP A 120 -1.07 1.10 9.69
CA TRP A 120 -1.64 0.33 8.58
C TRP A 120 -1.80 1.15 7.30
N TYR A 121 -1.86 2.48 7.42
CA TYR A 121 -2.00 3.43 6.33
C TYR A 121 -0.82 4.39 6.19
N GLY A 122 0.28 4.14 6.92
CA GLY A 122 1.51 4.94 6.88
C GLY A 122 2.41 4.69 5.66
N PHE A 123 1.84 4.45 4.48
CA PHE A 123 2.57 4.14 3.25
C PHE A 123 2.49 5.28 2.24
N GLY A 124 3.57 5.50 1.48
CA GLY A 124 3.62 6.57 0.48
C GLY A 124 2.56 6.49 -0.61
N TRP A 125 2.10 5.27 -0.95
CA TRP A 125 1.04 5.12 -1.94
C TRP A 125 -0.36 5.52 -1.44
N GLU A 126 -0.58 5.62 -0.13
CA GLU A 126 -1.81 6.19 0.44
C GLU A 126 -1.86 7.69 0.17
N SER A 127 -0.78 8.41 0.52
CA SER A 127 -0.65 9.84 0.23
C SER A 127 -0.66 10.12 -1.28
N LEU A 128 -0.08 9.22 -2.09
CA LEU A 128 -0.08 9.34 -3.54
C LEU A 128 -1.49 9.22 -4.12
N LEU A 129 -2.30 8.26 -3.63
CA LEU A 129 -3.68 8.10 -4.06
C LEU A 129 -4.52 9.32 -3.67
N LEU A 130 -4.32 9.86 -2.46
CA LEU A 130 -5.00 11.07 -1.99
C LEU A 130 -4.63 12.29 -2.83
N GLU A 131 -3.35 12.56 -3.08
CA GLU A 131 -2.92 13.69 -3.88
C GLU A 131 -3.42 13.60 -5.32
N THR A 132 -3.36 12.40 -5.91
CA THR A 132 -3.88 12.14 -7.26
C THR A 132 -5.40 12.35 -7.32
N GLY A 133 -6.12 11.88 -6.31
CA GLY A 133 -7.57 12.03 -6.21
C GLY A 133 -8.01 13.49 -6.02
N PHE A 134 -7.26 14.27 -5.25
CA PHE A 134 -7.49 15.71 -5.13
C PHE A 134 -7.37 16.42 -6.48
N LEU A 135 -6.33 16.13 -7.24
CA LEU A 135 -6.15 16.71 -8.58
C LEU A 135 -7.23 16.26 -9.56
N ALA A 136 -7.74 15.03 -9.43
CA ALA A 136 -8.82 14.52 -10.27
C ALA A 136 -10.15 15.32 -10.12
N VAL A 137 -10.40 15.96 -8.96
CA VAL A 137 -11.55 16.86 -8.75
C VAL A 137 -11.58 17.96 -9.82
N PHE A 138 -10.41 18.44 -10.24
CA PHE A 138 -10.25 19.59 -11.15
C PHE A 138 -9.95 19.17 -12.60
N LEU A 139 -10.07 17.87 -12.96
CA LEU A 139 -9.72 17.41 -14.29
C LEU A 139 -10.88 17.45 -15.30
N GLY A 140 -12.08 17.80 -14.83
CA GLY A 140 -13.27 17.91 -15.65
C GLY A 140 -13.98 16.56 -15.86
N ASN A 141 -15.01 16.56 -16.73
CA ASN A 141 -15.75 15.37 -17.14
C ASN A 141 -15.59 15.14 -18.67
N ALA A 142 -16.26 14.13 -19.24
CA ALA A 142 -16.12 13.79 -20.66
C ALA A 142 -16.58 14.90 -21.63
N ARG A 143 -17.40 15.85 -21.15
CA ARG A 143 -17.95 16.94 -21.98
C ARG A 143 -17.08 18.19 -21.99
N THR A 144 -16.21 18.38 -21.00
CA THR A 144 -15.38 19.58 -20.83
C THR A 144 -13.93 19.28 -21.26
N ALA A 145 -13.32 20.18 -22.00
CA ALA A 145 -11.91 20.02 -22.39
C ALA A 145 -10.99 20.03 -21.16
N PRO A 146 -10.00 19.12 -21.06
CA PRO A 146 -9.11 19.03 -19.91
C PRO A 146 -8.31 20.32 -19.68
N PRO A 147 -8.25 20.83 -18.40
CA PRO A 147 -7.43 22.00 -18.08
C PRO A 147 -5.93 21.68 -18.17
N VAL A 148 -5.19 22.48 -18.92
CA VAL A 148 -3.74 22.31 -19.11
C VAL A 148 -2.98 22.40 -17.79
N LEU A 149 -3.38 23.32 -16.91
CA LEU A 149 -2.76 23.50 -15.59
C LEU A 149 -2.84 22.22 -14.75
N VAL A 150 -4.00 21.56 -14.71
CA VAL A 150 -4.15 20.30 -13.96
C VAL A 150 -3.27 19.20 -14.54
N LEU A 151 -3.13 19.11 -15.87
CA LEU A 151 -2.21 18.16 -16.51
C LEU A 151 -0.75 18.44 -16.10
N TRP A 152 -0.35 19.71 -15.98
CA TRP A 152 0.98 20.09 -15.50
C TRP A 152 1.18 19.75 -14.01
N LEU A 153 0.15 19.91 -13.18
CA LEU A 153 0.19 19.49 -11.76
C LEU A 153 0.34 17.97 -11.62
N LEU A 154 -0.34 17.18 -12.47
CA LEU A 154 -0.17 15.72 -12.51
C LEU A 154 1.24 15.31 -12.96
N ARG A 155 1.82 16.00 -13.96
CA ARG A 155 3.22 15.78 -14.35
C ARG A 155 4.19 16.16 -13.23
N TRP A 156 3.92 17.24 -12.51
CA TRP A 156 4.71 17.65 -11.34
C TRP A 156 4.62 16.60 -10.21
N LEU A 157 3.45 16.04 -9.97
CA LEU A 157 3.30 14.92 -9.04
C LEU A 157 4.13 13.72 -9.49
N LEU A 158 4.00 13.31 -10.75
CA LEU A 158 4.78 12.21 -11.34
C LEU A 158 6.29 12.46 -11.24
N PHE A 159 6.74 13.68 -11.52
CA PHE A 159 8.14 14.07 -11.37
C PHE A 159 8.64 13.83 -9.93
N ARG A 160 7.86 14.26 -8.93
CA ARG A 160 8.24 14.07 -7.52
C ARG A 160 8.29 12.59 -7.14
N VAL A 161 7.41 11.75 -7.69
CA VAL A 161 7.41 10.30 -7.46
C VAL A 161 8.68 9.67 -8.04
N GLU A 162 8.92 9.88 -9.34
CA GLU A 162 10.03 9.22 -10.04
C GLU A 162 11.38 9.79 -9.63
N PHE A 163 11.55 11.11 -9.71
CA PHE A 163 12.82 11.74 -9.38
C PHE A 163 13.16 11.60 -7.88
N GLY A 164 12.16 11.68 -7.00
CA GLY A 164 12.32 11.43 -5.57
C GLY A 164 12.78 10.00 -5.28
N ALA A 165 12.21 9.01 -5.97
CA ALA A 165 12.62 7.62 -5.86
C ALA A 165 14.03 7.37 -6.42
N GLY A 166 14.41 8.05 -7.50
CA GLY A 166 15.77 8.00 -8.05
C GLY A 166 16.80 8.62 -7.11
N LEU A 167 16.52 9.80 -6.58
CA LEU A 167 17.43 10.52 -5.67
C LEU A 167 17.68 9.74 -4.38
N ILE A 168 16.65 9.18 -3.74
CA ILE A 168 16.84 8.44 -2.49
C ILE A 168 17.67 7.17 -2.69
N LYS A 169 17.60 6.53 -3.86
CA LYS A 169 18.44 5.39 -4.21
C LYS A 169 19.91 5.82 -4.34
N ILE A 170 20.19 6.88 -5.09
CA ILE A 170 21.57 7.37 -5.26
C ILE A 170 22.18 7.86 -3.94
N ARG A 171 21.38 8.48 -3.07
CA ARG A 171 21.80 8.99 -1.76
C ARG A 171 21.88 7.90 -0.69
N GLY A 172 21.10 6.83 -0.84
CA GLY A 172 20.96 5.74 0.13
C GLY A 172 22.03 4.67 0.03
N ASP A 173 21.60 3.42 -0.08
CA ASP A 173 22.45 2.24 -0.06
C ASP A 173 23.48 2.24 -1.21
N ARG A 174 24.74 1.95 -0.86
CA ARG A 174 25.85 1.89 -1.85
C ARG A 174 25.58 0.92 -3.00
N CYS A 175 24.77 -0.13 -2.78
CA CYS A 175 24.48 -1.11 -3.84
C CYS A 175 23.78 -0.48 -5.05
N TRP A 176 23.01 0.62 -4.87
CA TRP A 176 22.40 1.34 -6.00
C TRP A 176 23.48 1.97 -6.89
N ARG A 177 24.48 2.64 -6.29
CA ARG A 177 25.61 3.24 -7.03
C ARG A 177 26.53 2.19 -7.64
N GLN A 178 26.64 1.02 -7.01
CA GLN A 178 27.42 -0.12 -7.50
C GLN A 178 26.65 -1.00 -8.48
N LEU A 179 25.38 -0.69 -8.77
CA LEU A 179 24.47 -1.44 -9.65
C LEU A 179 24.26 -2.90 -9.19
N THR A 180 24.25 -3.18 -7.89
CA THR A 180 24.19 -4.53 -7.32
C THR A 180 22.96 -4.79 -6.47
N CYS A 181 22.09 -3.81 -6.24
CA CYS A 181 20.93 -3.95 -5.35
C CYS A 181 19.98 -5.08 -5.79
N LEU A 182 19.80 -5.31 -7.09
CA LEU A 182 18.90 -6.35 -7.59
C LEU A 182 19.41 -7.78 -7.36
N TYR A 183 20.66 -7.97 -6.96
CA TYR A 183 21.15 -9.27 -6.51
C TYR A 183 20.41 -9.78 -5.28
N PHE A 184 19.75 -8.89 -4.53
CA PHE A 184 19.05 -9.16 -3.28
C PHE A 184 17.56 -8.80 -3.33
N HIS A 185 17.22 -7.74 -4.06
CA HIS A 185 15.90 -7.10 -3.98
C HIS A 185 14.74 -8.06 -4.27
N HIS A 186 14.80 -8.85 -5.31
CA HIS A 186 13.70 -9.73 -5.71
C HIS A 186 13.35 -10.79 -4.66
N GLU A 187 14.34 -11.23 -3.88
CA GLU A 187 14.17 -12.16 -2.78
C GLU A 187 13.69 -11.46 -1.51
N THR A 188 14.25 -10.28 -1.21
CA THR A 188 14.04 -9.59 0.07
C THR A 188 12.90 -8.58 0.06
N GLN A 189 12.29 -8.29 -1.09
CA GLN A 189 11.16 -7.38 -1.21
C GLN A 189 9.95 -7.83 -0.35
N PRO A 190 9.04 -6.92 0.05
CA PRO A 190 7.96 -7.23 1.00
C PRO A 190 7.13 -8.44 0.61
N MET A 191 6.55 -8.42 -0.57
CA MET A 191 5.74 -9.51 -1.11
C MET A 191 6.16 -9.83 -2.54
N PRO A 192 7.01 -10.85 -2.74
CA PRO A 192 7.36 -11.31 -4.08
C PRO A 192 6.13 -11.72 -4.90
N GLY A 193 6.16 -11.47 -6.19
CA GLY A 193 5.18 -11.92 -7.15
C GLY A 193 5.58 -13.26 -7.81
N PRO A 194 4.76 -13.79 -8.72
CA PRO A 194 5.01 -15.08 -9.39
C PRO A 194 6.34 -15.11 -10.16
N LEU A 195 6.74 -13.99 -10.74
CA LEU A 195 7.96 -13.90 -11.53
C LEU A 195 9.19 -13.50 -10.71
N SER A 196 9.06 -13.14 -9.42
CA SER A 196 10.17 -12.66 -8.59
C SER A 196 11.30 -13.68 -8.48
N TRP A 197 10.97 -14.98 -8.40
CA TRP A 197 11.97 -16.04 -8.35
C TRP A 197 12.78 -16.09 -9.66
N PHE A 198 12.13 -15.93 -10.82
CA PHE A 198 12.79 -15.92 -12.13
C PHE A 198 13.65 -14.66 -12.29
N PHE A 199 13.11 -13.48 -11.91
CA PHE A 199 13.88 -12.24 -11.90
C PHE A 199 15.12 -12.35 -11.02
N HIS A 200 15.02 -12.96 -9.83
CA HIS A 200 16.18 -13.18 -8.95
C HIS A 200 17.26 -14.06 -9.59
N ARG A 201 16.91 -14.93 -10.54
CA ARG A 201 17.80 -15.84 -11.24
C ARG A 201 18.42 -15.29 -12.52
N LEU A 202 18.10 -14.05 -12.89
CA LEU A 202 18.73 -13.40 -14.02
C LEU A 202 20.25 -13.28 -13.82
N PRO A 203 21.05 -13.35 -14.89
CA PRO A 203 22.49 -13.15 -14.82
C PRO A 203 22.87 -11.78 -14.22
N ARG A 204 23.92 -11.76 -13.41
CA ARG A 204 24.41 -10.53 -12.74
C ARG A 204 24.60 -9.32 -13.68
N PRO A 205 25.13 -9.46 -14.91
CA PRO A 205 25.22 -8.33 -15.85
C PRO A 205 23.84 -7.72 -16.19
N LEU A 206 22.78 -8.54 -16.37
CA LEU A 206 21.43 -8.04 -16.62
C LEU A 206 20.88 -7.25 -15.44
N HIS A 207 21.09 -7.70 -14.21
CA HIS A 207 20.72 -6.91 -13.01
C HIS A 207 21.40 -5.55 -12.99
N ARG A 208 22.68 -5.45 -13.41
CA ARG A 208 23.39 -4.18 -13.49
C ARG A 208 22.77 -3.25 -14.55
N VAL A 209 22.45 -3.80 -15.72
CA VAL A 209 21.76 -3.05 -16.78
C VAL A 209 20.40 -2.57 -16.30
N GLU A 210 19.64 -3.43 -15.61
CA GLU A 210 18.32 -3.09 -15.07
C GLU A 210 18.40 -1.93 -14.05
N VAL A 211 19.38 -1.96 -13.13
CA VAL A 211 19.60 -0.85 -12.18
C VAL A 211 20.00 0.42 -12.90
N ALA A 212 20.89 0.35 -13.89
CA ALA A 212 21.31 1.52 -14.69
C ALA A 212 20.12 2.11 -15.46
N ALA A 213 19.32 1.27 -16.13
CA ALA A 213 18.11 1.68 -16.82
C ALA A 213 17.08 2.33 -15.86
N ASN A 214 16.92 1.76 -14.64
CA ASN A 214 16.08 2.34 -13.61
C ASN A 214 16.58 3.74 -13.16
N HIS A 215 17.90 3.93 -13.05
CA HIS A 215 18.46 5.25 -12.73
C HIS A 215 18.16 6.27 -13.85
N VAL A 216 18.33 5.89 -15.12
CA VAL A 216 17.98 6.77 -16.25
C VAL A 216 16.49 7.10 -16.21
N ALA A 217 15.63 6.09 -16.07
CA ALA A 217 14.17 6.26 -16.03
C ALA A 217 13.70 7.17 -14.87
N GLN A 218 14.37 7.12 -13.73
CA GLN A 218 13.97 7.90 -12.56
C GLN A 218 14.67 9.24 -12.39
N LEU A 219 15.89 9.42 -12.92
CA LEU A 219 16.67 10.65 -12.72
C LEU A 219 16.70 11.55 -13.95
N ALA A 220 16.61 11.01 -15.17
CA ALA A 220 16.69 11.79 -16.41
C ALA A 220 15.31 11.94 -17.08
N VAL A 221 14.59 10.85 -17.27
CA VAL A 221 13.31 10.83 -18.00
C VAL A 221 12.25 11.79 -17.39
N PRO A 222 12.12 11.99 -16.07
CA PRO A 222 11.11 12.87 -15.51
C PRO A 222 11.22 14.33 -15.98
N PHE A 223 12.40 14.82 -16.30
CA PHE A 223 12.58 16.18 -16.86
C PHE A 223 11.94 16.32 -18.24
N ALA A 224 11.95 15.26 -19.04
CA ALA A 224 11.32 15.23 -20.35
C ALA A 224 9.78 15.29 -20.32
N LEU A 225 9.13 15.06 -19.15
CA LEU A 225 7.69 15.27 -18.98
C LEU A 225 7.24 16.70 -19.25
N PHE A 226 8.15 17.66 -19.08
CA PHE A 226 7.89 19.09 -19.22
C PHE A 226 8.29 19.65 -20.59
N THR A 227 8.69 18.81 -21.52
CA THR A 227 9.04 19.20 -22.90
C THR A 227 7.81 19.19 -23.81
N PRO A 228 7.90 19.83 -25.01
CA PRO A 228 6.86 19.72 -26.02
C PRO A 228 6.65 18.29 -26.54
N GLN A 229 5.48 18.05 -27.14
CA GLN A 229 5.19 16.80 -27.83
C GLN A 229 6.06 16.65 -29.09
N PRO A 230 6.54 15.43 -29.45
CA PRO A 230 6.18 14.12 -28.86
C PRO A 230 7.06 13.66 -27.69
N VAL A 231 8.08 14.43 -27.29
CA VAL A 231 9.09 14.01 -26.28
C VAL A 231 8.44 13.70 -24.93
N ALA A 232 7.48 14.52 -24.48
CA ALA A 232 6.73 14.25 -23.26
C ALA A 232 5.96 12.92 -23.31
N SER A 233 5.37 12.57 -24.46
CA SER A 233 4.69 11.27 -24.64
C SER A 233 5.66 10.10 -24.56
N VAL A 234 6.86 10.23 -25.16
CA VAL A 234 7.90 9.20 -25.06
C VAL A 234 8.36 9.02 -23.61
N ALA A 235 8.56 10.12 -22.88
CA ALA A 235 8.90 10.07 -21.45
C ALA A 235 7.82 9.35 -20.63
N GLY A 236 6.54 9.67 -20.85
CA GLY A 236 5.42 8.96 -20.24
C GLY A 236 5.43 7.47 -20.57
N GLY A 237 5.67 7.11 -21.83
CA GLY A 237 5.80 5.73 -22.29
C GLY A 237 6.93 4.96 -21.61
N VAL A 238 8.12 5.56 -21.48
CA VAL A 238 9.26 4.95 -20.76
C VAL A 238 8.89 4.68 -19.30
N ILE A 239 8.23 5.65 -18.63
CA ILE A 239 7.77 5.46 -17.24
C ILE A 239 6.76 4.31 -17.17
N VAL A 240 5.77 4.26 -18.08
CA VAL A 240 4.80 3.14 -18.11
C VAL A 240 5.50 1.79 -18.22
N VAL A 241 6.45 1.65 -19.14
CA VAL A 241 7.19 0.39 -19.33
C VAL A 241 7.99 0.01 -18.09
N THR A 242 8.68 0.96 -17.46
CA THR A 242 9.44 0.68 -16.22
C THR A 242 8.54 0.32 -15.06
N GLN A 243 7.38 0.94 -14.93
CA GLN A 243 6.40 0.61 -13.89
C GLN A 243 5.76 -0.76 -14.12
N LEU A 244 5.44 -1.14 -15.37
CA LEU A 244 4.97 -2.49 -15.70
C LEU A 244 6.02 -3.57 -15.38
N TRP A 245 7.29 -3.27 -15.59
CA TRP A 245 8.40 -4.14 -15.18
C TRP A 245 8.41 -4.37 -13.66
N LEU A 246 8.20 -3.31 -12.88
CA LEU A 246 8.08 -3.42 -11.42
C LEU A 246 6.83 -4.21 -11.01
N VAL A 247 5.69 -4.03 -11.68
CA VAL A 247 4.48 -4.85 -11.45
C VAL A 247 4.76 -6.32 -11.70
N ALA A 248 5.49 -6.66 -12.76
CA ALA A 248 5.87 -8.04 -13.06
C ALA A 248 6.82 -8.64 -12.03
N SER A 249 7.73 -7.83 -11.46
CA SER A 249 8.77 -8.28 -10.55
C SER A 249 8.35 -8.36 -9.06
N GLY A 250 7.19 -7.80 -8.67
CA GLY A 250 6.75 -7.82 -7.28
C GLY A 250 5.35 -7.22 -7.03
N ASN A 251 4.99 -7.15 -5.75
CA ASN A 251 3.71 -6.61 -5.29
C ASN A 251 3.93 -5.33 -4.47
N PHE A 252 3.59 -4.17 -5.04
CA PHE A 252 3.79 -2.85 -4.41
C PHE A 252 2.45 -2.10 -4.24
N SER A 253 1.38 -2.82 -3.88
CA SER A 253 0.04 -2.23 -3.73
C SER A 253 -0.38 -1.50 -5.02
N TRP A 254 -0.99 -0.32 -4.93
CA TRP A 254 -1.34 0.51 -6.08
C TRP A 254 -0.25 1.53 -6.48
N LEU A 255 0.95 1.51 -5.88
CA LEU A 255 2.01 2.47 -6.19
C LEU A 255 2.30 2.55 -7.71
N ASN A 256 2.65 1.41 -8.31
CA ASN A 256 3.01 1.36 -9.72
C ASN A 256 1.83 1.72 -10.63
N TRP A 257 0.62 1.30 -10.25
CA TRP A 257 -0.60 1.57 -11.03
C TRP A 257 -0.97 3.05 -11.04
N VAL A 258 -0.91 3.74 -9.88
CA VAL A 258 -1.10 5.21 -9.83
C VAL A 258 -0.03 5.91 -10.65
N THR A 259 1.23 5.47 -10.58
CA THR A 259 2.33 6.06 -11.34
C THR A 259 2.12 5.89 -12.86
N ILE A 260 1.65 4.71 -13.31
CA ILE A 260 1.26 4.48 -14.71
C ILE A 260 0.16 5.46 -15.14
N LEU A 261 -0.89 5.63 -14.32
CA LEU A 261 -1.97 6.56 -14.63
C LEU A 261 -1.48 8.00 -14.70
N LEU A 262 -0.61 8.42 -13.79
CA LEU A 262 0.00 9.76 -13.81
C LEU A 262 0.82 10.00 -15.09
N ALA A 263 1.49 8.97 -15.61
CA ALA A 263 2.27 9.08 -16.86
C ALA A 263 1.39 9.41 -18.06
N LEU A 264 0.10 9.03 -18.05
CA LEU A 264 -0.86 9.37 -19.10
C LEU A 264 -1.08 10.89 -19.21
N ALA A 265 -0.88 11.67 -18.14
CA ALA A 265 -0.98 13.14 -18.21
C ALA A 265 0.08 13.78 -19.13
N ALA A 266 1.15 13.06 -19.47
CA ALA A 266 2.17 13.50 -20.42
C ALA A 266 1.90 13.02 -21.85
N VAL A 267 1.04 12.01 -22.03
CA VAL A 267 0.79 11.39 -23.34
C VAL A 267 -0.27 12.16 -24.12
N ASP A 268 0.04 12.51 -25.37
CA ASP A 268 -0.90 13.10 -26.34
C ASP A 268 -1.98 12.08 -26.69
N GLY A 269 -3.17 12.26 -26.13
CA GLY A 269 -4.31 11.35 -26.30
C GLY A 269 -4.86 11.33 -27.73
N ARG A 270 -4.75 12.43 -28.49
CA ARG A 270 -5.16 12.48 -29.90
C ARG A 270 -4.25 11.61 -30.78
N ARG A 271 -2.93 11.70 -30.56
CA ARG A 271 -1.97 10.83 -31.26
C ARG A 271 -2.15 9.37 -30.88
N ALA A 272 -2.37 9.10 -29.58
CA ALA A 272 -2.62 7.75 -29.10
C ALA A 272 -3.93 7.17 -29.69
N ALA A 273 -5.01 7.95 -29.74
CA ALA A 273 -6.27 7.54 -30.36
C ALA A 273 -6.10 7.17 -31.83
N ARG A 274 -5.38 8.02 -32.62
CA ARG A 274 -5.09 7.73 -34.03
C ARG A 274 -4.28 6.46 -34.19
N ALA A 275 -3.24 6.27 -33.39
CA ALA A 275 -2.41 5.07 -33.44
C ALA A 275 -3.18 3.79 -33.11
N LEU A 276 -4.23 3.89 -32.29
CA LEU A 276 -5.11 2.78 -31.90
C LEU A 276 -6.35 2.63 -32.81
N GLY A 277 -6.51 3.48 -33.82
CA GLY A 277 -7.69 3.47 -34.71
C GLY A 277 -9.00 3.84 -33.98
N LEU A 278 -8.93 4.61 -32.89
CA LEU A 278 -10.10 5.03 -32.13
C LEU A 278 -10.74 6.28 -32.77
N PRO A 279 -12.07 6.44 -32.64
CA PRO A 279 -12.77 7.61 -33.16
C PRO A 279 -12.28 8.90 -32.50
N GLU A 280 -12.48 10.03 -33.20
CA GLU A 280 -12.20 11.35 -32.62
C GLU A 280 -13.12 11.66 -31.43
N PRO A 281 -12.68 12.55 -30.52
CA PRO A 281 -13.49 12.91 -29.37
C PRO A 281 -14.80 13.57 -29.82
N PRO A 282 -15.88 13.40 -29.03
CA PRO A 282 -17.07 14.20 -29.23
C PRO A 282 -16.75 15.69 -29.05
N PRO A 283 -17.58 16.59 -29.57
CA PRO A 283 -17.40 18.02 -29.37
C PRO A 283 -17.28 18.34 -27.86
N LEU A 284 -16.16 18.95 -27.45
CA LEU A 284 -15.93 19.36 -26.08
C LEU A 284 -16.40 20.80 -25.87
N THR A 285 -17.08 21.06 -24.76
CA THR A 285 -17.52 22.40 -24.38
C THR A 285 -16.40 23.18 -23.70
N GLY A 286 -16.36 24.49 -23.88
CA GLY A 286 -15.49 25.38 -23.11
C GLY A 286 -15.87 25.33 -21.61
N PRO A 287 -14.91 25.51 -20.69
CA PRO A 287 -15.16 25.51 -19.27
C PRO A 287 -15.92 26.78 -18.86
N PRO A 288 -16.85 26.68 -17.87
CA PRO A 288 -17.47 27.87 -17.30
C PRO A 288 -16.49 28.66 -16.41
N VAL A 289 -16.66 29.96 -16.30
CA VAL A 289 -15.76 30.87 -15.57
C VAL A 289 -15.53 30.45 -14.12
N TRP A 290 -16.57 29.95 -13.41
CA TRP A 290 -16.44 29.49 -12.03
C TRP A 290 -15.47 28.30 -11.93
N TYR A 291 -15.46 27.42 -12.93
CA TYR A 291 -14.56 26.26 -12.94
C TYR A 291 -13.11 26.69 -13.23
N GLU A 292 -12.90 27.64 -14.15
CA GLU A 292 -11.58 28.23 -14.39
C GLU A 292 -11.02 28.85 -13.10
N ALA A 293 -11.84 29.60 -12.36
CA ALA A 293 -11.43 30.19 -11.08
C ALA A 293 -11.04 29.13 -10.04
N LEU A 294 -11.78 28.02 -9.94
CA LEU A 294 -11.44 26.91 -9.03
C LEU A 294 -10.14 26.19 -9.45
N VAL A 295 -9.92 25.98 -10.72
CA VAL A 295 -8.66 25.39 -11.23
C VAL A 295 -7.48 26.29 -10.95
N LEU A 296 -7.62 27.60 -11.16
CA LEU A 296 -6.58 28.58 -10.82
C LEU A 296 -6.27 28.58 -9.31
N ALA A 297 -7.30 28.61 -8.47
CA ALA A 297 -7.14 28.56 -7.03
C ALA A 297 -6.44 27.28 -6.57
N ALA A 298 -6.84 26.13 -7.10
CA ALA A 298 -6.19 24.85 -6.84
C ALA A 298 -4.71 24.83 -7.31
N THR A 299 -4.45 25.44 -8.48
CA THR A 299 -3.08 25.57 -9.01
C THR A 299 -2.21 26.40 -8.07
N VAL A 300 -2.67 27.57 -7.64
CA VAL A 300 -1.97 28.42 -6.69
C VAL A 300 -1.71 27.68 -5.38
N LEU A 301 -2.72 26.99 -4.85
CA LEU A 301 -2.59 26.18 -3.63
C LEU A 301 -1.48 25.14 -3.78
N VAL A 302 -1.50 24.35 -4.85
CA VAL A 302 -0.51 23.29 -5.09
C VAL A 302 0.89 23.89 -5.27
N VAL A 303 1.04 25.01 -5.99
CA VAL A 303 2.32 25.70 -6.17
C VAL A 303 2.88 26.16 -4.82
N VAL A 304 2.08 26.79 -3.99
CA VAL A 304 2.48 27.24 -2.65
C VAL A 304 2.91 26.06 -1.77
N LEU A 305 2.10 25.00 -1.73
CA LEU A 305 2.41 23.80 -0.95
C LEU A 305 3.62 23.03 -1.49
N SER A 306 3.98 23.20 -2.77
CA SER A 306 5.15 22.57 -3.40
C SER A 306 6.49 23.05 -2.86
N TYR A 307 6.54 24.17 -2.12
CA TYR A 307 7.77 24.68 -1.52
C TYR A 307 8.52 23.62 -0.70
N TRP A 308 7.84 22.94 0.22
CA TRP A 308 8.46 21.95 1.09
C TRP A 308 8.93 20.69 0.36
N PRO A 309 8.12 20.04 -0.51
CA PRO A 309 8.59 18.94 -1.33
C PRO A 309 9.77 19.33 -2.24
N ALA A 310 9.73 20.49 -2.89
CA ALA A 310 10.83 20.97 -3.73
C ALA A 310 12.12 21.15 -2.93
N ARG A 311 12.04 21.81 -1.76
CA ARG A 311 13.17 21.94 -0.84
C ARG A 311 13.70 20.57 -0.39
N ASN A 312 12.82 19.60 -0.13
CA ASN A 312 13.20 18.24 0.23
C ASN A 312 14.02 17.54 -0.86
N LEU A 313 13.69 17.74 -2.14
CA LEU A 313 14.44 17.16 -3.27
C LEU A 313 15.89 17.65 -3.31
N VAL A 314 16.15 18.93 -2.98
CA VAL A 314 17.50 19.49 -2.96
C VAL A 314 18.22 19.33 -1.62
N SER A 315 17.54 18.88 -0.57
CA SER A 315 18.11 18.65 0.77
C SER A 315 19.08 17.45 0.77
N GLY A 316 20.15 17.56 1.56
CA GLY A 316 21.08 16.46 1.81
C GLY A 316 20.46 15.30 2.63
N SER A 317 19.44 15.58 3.44
CA SER A 317 18.65 14.61 4.22
C SER A 317 17.22 14.52 3.66
N GLN A 318 17.05 13.73 2.61
CA GLN A 318 15.76 13.57 1.95
C GLN A 318 14.78 12.76 2.79
N LEU A 319 13.61 13.34 3.10
CA LEU A 319 12.48 12.63 3.69
C LEU A 319 11.78 11.80 2.60
N MET A 320 11.45 10.54 2.92
CA MET A 320 10.65 9.65 2.08
C MET A 320 9.21 9.61 2.57
N ASN A 321 8.26 9.64 1.62
CA ASN A 321 6.84 9.36 1.90
C ASN A 321 6.28 10.18 3.07
N TYR A 322 6.60 11.48 3.08
CA TYR A 322 6.19 12.39 4.14
C TYR A 322 5.20 13.44 3.62
N SER A 323 4.17 13.69 4.40
CA SER A 323 3.17 14.74 4.14
C SER A 323 3.41 15.93 5.04
N PHE A 324 3.49 17.14 4.44
CA PHE A 324 3.70 18.38 5.17
C PHE A 324 2.39 19.03 5.66
N ASN A 325 1.26 18.45 5.33
CA ASN A 325 -0.06 18.93 5.74
C ASN A 325 -1.01 17.76 6.02
N PRO A 326 -2.00 17.93 6.90
CA PRO A 326 -2.91 16.85 7.30
C PRO A 326 -3.93 16.45 6.23
N LEU A 327 -3.99 17.18 5.11
CA LEU A 327 -4.86 16.87 3.97
C LEU A 327 -4.13 16.06 2.88
N HIS A 328 -2.85 15.77 3.05
CA HIS A 328 -2.02 15.04 2.09
C HIS A 328 -2.05 15.61 0.67
N LEU A 329 -2.08 16.95 0.52
CA LEU A 329 -2.26 17.59 -0.78
C LEU A 329 -1.01 17.60 -1.65
N VAL A 330 0.16 17.87 -1.08
CA VAL A 330 1.44 17.90 -1.80
C VAL A 330 2.51 17.26 -0.94
N ASN A 331 3.01 16.08 -1.37
CA ASN A 331 3.84 15.23 -0.54
C ASN A 331 5.23 15.00 -1.12
N THR A 332 6.11 14.40 -0.33
CA THR A 332 7.38 13.86 -0.82
C THR A 332 7.27 12.36 -1.01
N TYR A 333 7.98 11.86 -2.02
CA TYR A 333 7.99 10.47 -2.37
C TYR A 333 9.41 9.92 -2.44
N GLY A 334 9.55 8.63 -2.17
CA GLY A 334 10.79 7.88 -2.28
C GLY A 334 10.53 6.40 -2.04
N ALA A 335 11.28 5.55 -2.69
CA ALA A 335 11.11 4.11 -2.56
C ALA A 335 12.47 3.40 -2.62
N PHE A 336 12.64 2.41 -1.75
CA PHE A 336 13.77 1.49 -1.76
C PHE A 336 15.14 2.16 -1.66
N GLY A 337 15.28 3.21 -0.85
CA GLY A 337 16.58 3.85 -0.57
C GLY A 337 17.60 2.88 0.02
N SER A 338 17.15 1.83 0.72
CA SER A 338 17.95 0.70 1.19
C SER A 338 17.33 -0.63 0.76
N VAL A 339 18.17 -1.67 0.61
CA VAL A 339 17.78 -3.04 0.24
C VAL A 339 18.38 -4.02 1.23
N ASN A 340 17.53 -4.86 1.83
CA ASN A 340 17.98 -5.91 2.73
C ASN A 340 18.82 -6.96 1.97
N ARG A 341 19.83 -7.51 2.63
CA ARG A 341 20.70 -8.56 2.05
C ARG A 341 20.19 -9.96 2.33
N ALA A 342 19.32 -10.10 3.32
CA ALA A 342 18.71 -11.35 3.75
C ALA A 342 17.24 -11.14 4.04
N ARG A 343 16.42 -12.17 3.79
CA ARG A 343 15.00 -12.17 4.05
C ARG A 343 14.71 -12.87 5.37
N PHE A 344 14.31 -12.10 6.37
CA PHE A 344 13.84 -12.66 7.63
C PHE A 344 12.31 -12.67 7.67
N GLU A 345 11.75 -13.76 8.19
CA GLU A 345 10.31 -13.98 8.31
C GLU A 345 9.96 -14.38 9.74
N VAL A 346 8.98 -13.69 10.32
CA VAL A 346 8.38 -14.08 11.60
C VAL A 346 7.25 -15.07 11.30
N VAL A 347 7.39 -16.29 11.82
CA VAL A 347 6.40 -17.37 11.70
C VAL A 347 5.70 -17.53 13.05
N ILE A 348 4.39 -17.33 13.06
CA ILE A 348 3.55 -17.49 14.26
C ILE A 348 3.06 -18.92 14.30
N GLN A 349 3.20 -19.57 15.45
CA GLN A 349 2.81 -20.96 15.69
C GLN A 349 1.92 -21.03 16.93
N GLY A 350 0.90 -21.89 16.88
CA GLY A 350 0.05 -22.18 18.01
C GLY A 350 0.09 -23.66 18.38
N THR A 351 -0.27 -23.99 19.61
CA THR A 351 -0.50 -25.36 20.09
C THR A 351 -1.78 -25.41 20.92
N ASP A 352 -2.45 -26.54 20.91
CA ASP A 352 -3.63 -26.87 21.74
C ASP A 352 -3.25 -27.57 23.04
N GLU A 353 -1.96 -27.89 23.25
CA GLU A 353 -1.48 -28.52 24.47
C GLU A 353 -1.60 -27.59 25.67
N PRO A 354 -2.21 -28.06 26.82
CA PRO A 354 -2.41 -27.22 27.99
C PRO A 354 -1.12 -26.73 28.64
N VAL A 355 -0.05 -27.52 28.61
CA VAL A 355 1.30 -27.17 29.05
C VAL A 355 2.26 -27.64 27.95
N PRO A 356 2.82 -26.75 27.14
CA PRO A 356 3.67 -27.15 26.04
C PRO A 356 4.98 -27.80 26.55
N ALA A 357 5.14 -29.08 26.24
CA ALA A 357 6.40 -29.80 26.43
C ALA A 357 7.41 -29.46 25.33
N PRO A 358 8.71 -29.83 25.51
CA PRO A 358 9.72 -29.58 24.45
C PRO A 358 9.38 -30.21 23.10
N ASP A 359 8.64 -31.32 23.08
CA ASP A 359 8.18 -32.09 21.92
C ASP A 359 6.75 -31.71 21.47
N ALA A 360 6.15 -30.68 22.07
CA ALA A 360 4.80 -30.19 21.72
C ALA A 360 4.64 -29.94 20.22
N VAL A 361 3.47 -30.31 19.70
CA VAL A 361 3.12 -30.10 18.29
C VAL A 361 2.69 -28.66 18.05
N TRP A 362 3.45 -27.93 17.27
CA TRP A 362 3.19 -26.54 16.91
C TRP A 362 2.73 -26.42 15.47
N LYS A 363 1.54 -25.81 15.26
CA LYS A 363 0.91 -25.60 13.96
C LYS A 363 1.09 -24.15 13.50
N GLU A 364 1.43 -23.90 12.24
CA GLU A 364 1.75 -22.56 11.71
C GLU A 364 0.52 -21.82 11.21
N TYR A 365 0.38 -20.56 11.59
CA TYR A 365 -0.52 -19.61 10.94
C TYR A 365 0.12 -19.11 9.63
N GLU A 366 -0.63 -19.09 8.54
CA GLU A 366 -0.11 -18.62 7.28
C GLU A 366 -0.78 -17.33 6.81
N PHE A 367 0.04 -16.42 6.32
CA PHE A 367 -0.37 -15.18 5.71
C PHE A 367 -0.62 -15.36 4.21
N ARG A 368 -1.39 -14.42 3.60
CA ARG A 368 -1.82 -14.55 2.20
C ARG A 368 -0.70 -14.27 1.22
N GLY A 369 0.09 -13.21 1.44
CA GLY A 369 1.14 -12.72 0.55
C GLY A 369 2.56 -13.13 0.95
N LYS A 370 2.75 -13.61 2.19
CA LYS A 370 4.07 -14.01 2.69
C LYS A 370 4.45 -15.43 2.27
N PRO A 371 5.75 -15.80 2.27
CA PRO A 371 6.21 -17.09 1.80
C PRO A 371 5.64 -18.30 2.56
N GLY A 372 5.35 -18.24 3.84
CA GLY A 372 4.74 -19.31 4.67
C GLY A 372 5.19 -20.72 4.29
N ASP A 373 4.28 -21.49 3.65
CA ASP A 373 4.61 -22.78 3.05
C ASP A 373 5.66 -22.62 1.95
N VAL A 374 6.80 -23.29 2.14
CA VAL A 374 7.97 -23.21 1.25
C VAL A 374 7.69 -23.73 -0.17
N ARG A 375 6.70 -24.61 -0.35
CA ARG A 375 6.29 -25.15 -1.65
C ARG A 375 5.32 -24.25 -2.40
N ARG A 376 4.80 -23.22 -1.74
CA ARG A 376 3.86 -22.29 -2.36
C ARG A 376 4.58 -21.25 -3.21
N MET A 377 4.26 -21.22 -4.50
CA MET A 377 4.70 -20.18 -5.42
C MET A 377 4.13 -18.82 -4.94
N PRO A 378 4.94 -17.75 -4.90
CA PRO A 378 4.45 -16.40 -4.67
C PRO A 378 3.32 -16.02 -5.63
N ARG A 379 2.34 -15.24 -5.17
CA ARG A 379 1.17 -14.83 -5.97
C ARG A 379 1.16 -13.33 -6.23
N GLN A 380 0.50 -12.93 -7.32
CA GLN A 380 0.22 -11.52 -7.58
C GLN A 380 -1.01 -11.09 -6.79
N PHE A 381 -0.89 -10.02 -6.01
CA PHE A 381 -1.97 -9.40 -5.25
C PHE A 381 -2.20 -7.96 -5.68
N ALA A 382 -1.11 -7.20 -5.96
CA ALA A 382 -1.22 -5.82 -6.38
C ALA A 382 -2.13 -5.68 -7.62
N PRO A 383 -3.02 -4.67 -7.64
CA PRO A 383 -3.05 -3.51 -6.75
C PRO A 383 -3.68 -3.71 -5.36
N TYR A 384 -4.24 -4.88 -5.02
CA TYR A 384 -4.81 -5.14 -3.69
C TYR A 384 -3.72 -5.10 -2.60
N HIS A 385 -3.97 -4.37 -1.48
CA HIS A 385 -3.01 -4.19 -0.40
C HIS A 385 -3.31 -5.13 0.78
N LEU A 386 -2.43 -6.10 1.02
CA LEU A 386 -2.47 -6.99 2.18
C LEU A 386 -1.71 -6.32 3.35
N ARG A 387 -2.43 -5.51 4.15
CA ARG A 387 -1.82 -4.61 5.15
C ARG A 387 -1.09 -5.36 6.26
N LEU A 388 -1.71 -6.42 6.79
CA LEU A 388 -1.09 -7.24 7.85
C LEU A 388 0.18 -7.93 7.34
N ASP A 389 0.14 -8.47 6.12
CA ASP A 389 1.31 -9.14 5.48
C ASP A 389 2.49 -8.17 5.33
N TRP A 390 2.23 -6.92 4.90
CA TRP A 390 3.24 -5.87 4.82
C TRP A 390 3.85 -5.55 6.18
N MET A 391 3.03 -5.39 7.22
CA MET A 391 3.51 -5.12 8.57
C MET A 391 4.30 -6.30 9.15
N MET A 392 3.92 -7.54 8.84
CA MET A 392 4.70 -8.73 9.20
C MET A 392 6.07 -8.77 8.52
N TRP A 393 6.21 -8.25 7.29
CA TRP A 393 7.53 -8.12 6.66
C TRP A 393 8.41 -7.10 7.42
N PHE A 394 7.85 -5.97 7.83
CA PHE A 394 8.58 -5.00 8.67
C PHE A 394 8.99 -5.60 10.03
N ALA A 395 8.14 -6.44 10.65
CA ALA A 395 8.50 -7.14 11.88
C ALA A 395 9.70 -8.08 11.70
N GLY A 396 9.83 -8.70 10.51
CA GLY A 396 11.01 -9.50 10.14
C GLY A 396 12.30 -8.67 10.00
N ILE A 397 12.19 -7.38 9.64
CA ILE A 397 13.36 -6.48 9.56
C ILE A 397 13.81 -6.04 10.96
N SER A 398 12.85 -5.59 11.79
CA SER A 398 13.13 -5.14 13.15
C SER A 398 11.90 -5.28 14.05
N PRO A 399 12.08 -5.82 15.28
CA PRO A 399 11.01 -5.87 16.27
C PRO A 399 10.41 -4.50 16.61
N ALA A 400 11.15 -3.41 16.37
CA ALA A 400 10.66 -2.05 16.62
C ALA A 400 9.39 -1.72 15.81
N TYR A 401 9.26 -2.24 14.59
CA TYR A 401 8.08 -2.05 13.76
C TYR A 401 6.85 -2.85 14.24
N ALA A 402 7.05 -3.81 15.13
CA ALA A 402 5.99 -4.68 15.64
C ALA A 402 5.41 -4.23 17.00
N ARG A 403 6.02 -3.25 17.68
CA ARG A 403 5.73 -2.89 19.07
C ARG A 403 4.27 -2.55 19.36
N SER A 404 3.58 -1.85 18.46
CA SER A 404 2.24 -1.33 18.71
C SER A 404 1.13 -2.35 18.41
N TRP A 405 1.38 -3.36 17.60
CA TRP A 405 0.32 -4.20 17.02
C TRP A 405 0.56 -5.71 17.17
N PHE A 406 1.81 -6.18 17.36
CA PHE A 406 2.11 -7.61 17.37
C PHE A 406 1.56 -8.32 18.62
N GLY A 407 1.70 -7.70 19.81
CA GLY A 407 1.09 -8.20 21.03
C GLY A 407 -0.45 -8.32 20.92
N PRO A 408 -1.17 -7.25 20.53
CA PRO A 408 -2.58 -7.34 20.18
C PRO A 408 -2.92 -8.44 19.16
N LEU A 409 -2.10 -8.64 18.11
CA LEU A 409 -2.31 -9.72 17.14
C LEU A 409 -2.26 -11.09 17.83
N VAL A 410 -1.25 -11.35 18.65
CA VAL A 410 -1.11 -12.61 19.39
C VAL A 410 -2.31 -12.83 20.32
N THR A 411 -2.75 -11.80 21.05
CA THR A 411 -3.96 -11.87 21.88
C THR A 411 -5.19 -12.23 21.06
N LYS A 412 -5.39 -11.58 19.88
CA LYS A 412 -6.52 -11.87 19.00
C LYS A 412 -6.51 -13.30 18.45
N LEU A 413 -5.35 -13.86 18.19
CA LEU A 413 -5.22 -15.25 17.75
C LEU A 413 -5.53 -16.22 18.89
N LEU A 414 -5.11 -15.94 20.13
CA LEU A 414 -5.45 -16.71 21.33
C LEU A 414 -6.93 -16.61 21.70
N GLU A 415 -7.59 -15.49 21.37
CA GLU A 415 -9.05 -15.31 21.52
C GLU A 415 -9.85 -15.99 20.40
N GLY A 416 -9.23 -16.41 19.31
CA GLY A 416 -9.90 -16.91 18.12
C GLY A 416 -10.73 -15.84 17.42
N ASP A 417 -10.28 -14.56 17.42
CA ASP A 417 -11.02 -13.44 16.84
C ASP A 417 -11.27 -13.63 15.35
N ARG A 418 -12.54 -13.81 14.97
CA ARG A 418 -12.94 -14.10 13.60
C ARG A 418 -12.53 -13.02 12.58
N ALA A 419 -12.50 -11.74 13.00
CA ALA A 419 -12.12 -10.66 12.11
C ALA A 419 -10.63 -10.74 11.74
N THR A 420 -9.79 -11.01 12.74
CA THR A 420 -8.34 -11.20 12.56
C THR A 420 -8.03 -12.47 11.76
N LEU A 421 -8.70 -13.59 12.07
CA LEU A 421 -8.49 -14.86 11.36
C LEU A 421 -8.82 -14.76 9.87
N LYS A 422 -9.80 -13.93 9.46
CA LYS A 422 -10.11 -13.65 8.05
C LYS A 422 -8.98 -12.98 7.27
N LEU A 423 -8.02 -12.32 7.94
CA LEU A 423 -6.85 -11.74 7.28
C LEU A 423 -5.83 -12.81 6.86
N LEU A 424 -5.84 -13.96 7.52
CA LEU A 424 -4.91 -15.05 7.29
C LEU A 424 -5.33 -15.92 6.10
N ARG A 425 -4.37 -16.66 5.56
CA ARG A 425 -4.62 -17.71 4.56
C ARG A 425 -5.04 -19.00 5.24
N VAL A 426 -4.31 -19.40 6.27
CA VAL A 426 -4.55 -20.63 7.03
C VAL A 426 -4.63 -20.30 8.50
N CYS A 427 -5.73 -20.70 9.11
CA CYS A 427 -5.88 -20.81 10.56
C CYS A 427 -5.80 -22.31 10.90
N PRO A 428 -4.76 -22.76 11.63
CA PRO A 428 -4.62 -24.18 11.95
C PRO A 428 -5.54 -24.64 13.10
N PHE A 429 -6.35 -23.73 13.66
CA PHE A 429 -7.27 -23.97 14.77
C PHE A 429 -8.69 -23.51 14.40
N PRO A 430 -9.41 -24.27 13.55
CA PRO A 430 -10.72 -23.84 13.06
C PRO A 430 -11.83 -23.95 14.12
N ASP A 431 -11.75 -24.95 15.02
CA ASP A 431 -12.82 -25.29 15.96
C ASP A 431 -12.67 -24.57 17.30
N ALA A 432 -11.45 -24.48 17.83
CA ALA A 432 -11.15 -23.81 19.09
C ALA A 432 -9.81 -23.07 19.00
N PRO A 433 -9.65 -21.90 19.67
CA PRO A 433 -8.38 -21.19 19.65
C PRO A 433 -7.27 -21.99 20.38
N PRO A 434 -6.00 -21.79 20.03
CA PRO A 434 -4.88 -22.46 20.68
C PRO A 434 -4.77 -22.06 22.15
N THR A 435 -4.16 -22.90 22.95
CA THR A 435 -3.84 -22.60 24.35
C THR A 435 -2.62 -21.68 24.46
N HIS A 436 -1.63 -21.90 23.59
CA HIS A 436 -0.40 -21.11 23.55
C HIS A 436 -0.04 -20.70 22.14
N ILE A 437 0.61 -19.55 22.04
CA ILE A 437 1.21 -19.04 20.80
C ILE A 437 2.68 -18.72 21.05
N ARG A 438 3.53 -19.05 20.10
CA ARG A 438 4.92 -18.57 20.00
C ARG A 438 5.18 -17.99 18.63
N ALA A 439 6.28 -17.26 18.48
CA ALA A 439 6.76 -16.83 17.16
C ALA A 439 8.26 -17.12 17.02
N ARG A 440 8.66 -17.58 15.85
CA ARG A 440 10.07 -17.90 15.49
C ARG A 440 10.52 -17.08 14.32
N LEU A 441 11.76 -16.66 14.31
CA LEU A 441 12.40 -15.93 13.21
C LEU A 441 13.16 -16.92 12.34
N PHE A 442 12.82 -16.93 11.06
CA PHE A 442 13.49 -17.77 10.05
C PHE A 442 14.20 -16.89 9.01
N LEU A 443 15.31 -17.38 8.51
CA LEU A 443 15.93 -16.89 7.28
C LEU A 443 15.33 -17.66 6.10
N TYR A 444 14.79 -16.92 5.13
CA TYR A 444 14.27 -17.46 3.88
C TYR A 444 15.20 -17.10 2.72
N ARG A 445 15.42 -18.01 1.80
CA ARG A 445 16.05 -17.76 0.50
C ARG A 445 15.31 -18.47 -0.61
N PHE A 446 15.35 -17.91 -1.79
CA PHE A 446 14.88 -18.63 -2.97
C PHE A 446 15.72 -19.86 -3.26
N THR A 447 15.08 -20.97 -3.60
CA THR A 447 15.76 -22.20 -4.04
C THR A 447 16.46 -22.00 -5.38
N THR A 448 17.52 -22.77 -5.63
CA THR A 448 18.12 -22.90 -6.95
C THR A 448 17.25 -23.73 -7.89
N TRP A 449 17.56 -23.77 -9.19
CA TRP A 449 16.85 -24.62 -10.15
C TRP A 449 16.92 -26.12 -9.78
N SER A 450 18.08 -26.57 -9.30
CA SER A 450 18.26 -27.96 -8.87
C SER A 450 17.45 -28.27 -7.62
N GLU A 451 17.45 -27.39 -6.62
CA GLU A 451 16.66 -27.56 -5.40
C GLU A 451 15.16 -27.54 -5.69
N LEU A 452 14.68 -26.61 -6.54
CA LEU A 452 13.26 -26.55 -6.93
C LEU A 452 12.82 -27.85 -7.61
N ARG A 453 13.62 -28.40 -8.54
CA ARG A 453 13.30 -29.65 -9.22
C ARG A 453 13.33 -30.85 -8.26
N ALA A 454 14.25 -30.87 -7.31
CA ALA A 454 14.39 -31.98 -6.37
C ALA A 454 13.30 -31.97 -5.27
N THR A 455 12.88 -30.80 -4.81
CA THR A 455 12.01 -30.66 -3.62
C THR A 455 10.60 -30.15 -3.92
N GLY A 456 10.39 -29.52 -5.08
CA GLY A 456 9.19 -28.77 -5.42
C GLY A 456 8.99 -27.48 -4.59
N ALA A 457 10.04 -27.07 -3.85
CA ALA A 457 9.98 -25.92 -2.96
C ALA A 457 10.56 -24.66 -3.62
N TRP A 458 9.82 -23.56 -3.57
CA TRP A 458 10.25 -22.22 -4.04
C TRP A 458 11.19 -21.54 -3.05
N TRP A 459 11.08 -21.91 -1.78
CA TRP A 459 11.84 -21.33 -0.67
C TRP A 459 12.57 -22.40 0.10
N HIS A 460 13.75 -22.05 0.59
CA HIS A 460 14.45 -22.74 1.66
C HIS A 460 14.39 -21.87 2.92
N ARG A 461 14.13 -22.48 4.09
CA ARG A 461 14.08 -21.73 5.36
C ARG A 461 14.97 -22.37 6.42
N THR A 462 15.60 -21.53 7.23
CA THR A 462 16.46 -21.95 8.35
C THR A 462 16.02 -21.20 9.61
N LEU A 463 15.79 -21.91 10.70
CA LEU A 463 15.49 -21.30 11.98
C LEU A 463 16.69 -20.50 12.49
N ILE A 464 16.48 -19.24 12.88
CA ILE A 464 17.53 -18.36 13.41
C ILE A 464 17.41 -18.24 14.94
N ARG A 465 16.24 -17.90 15.45
CA ARG A 465 15.98 -17.72 16.86
C ARG A 465 14.50 -17.68 17.18
N GLU A 466 14.19 -17.75 18.44
CA GLU A 466 12.87 -17.39 18.94
C GLU A 466 12.66 -15.87 18.82
N PHE A 467 11.45 -15.48 18.38
CA PHE A 467 11.01 -14.08 18.29
C PHE A 467 10.11 -13.70 19.46
N LEU A 468 9.18 -14.58 19.80
CA LEU A 468 8.30 -14.50 20.96
C LEU A 468 8.26 -15.89 21.62
N PRO A 469 8.58 -16.02 22.92
CA PRO A 469 8.42 -17.29 23.63
C PRO A 469 6.94 -17.70 23.72
N PRO A 470 6.63 -18.96 24.09
CA PRO A 470 5.26 -19.39 24.31
C PRO A 470 4.53 -18.50 25.31
N VAL A 471 3.37 -17.97 24.87
CA VAL A 471 2.46 -17.15 25.71
C VAL A 471 1.05 -17.70 25.63
N ALA A 472 0.31 -17.57 26.72
CA ALA A 472 -1.10 -17.92 26.85
C ALA A 472 -1.91 -16.72 27.34
N LEU A 473 -3.24 -16.78 27.23
CA LEU A 473 -4.11 -15.81 27.92
C LEU A 473 -4.14 -16.11 29.41
N ASP A 474 -3.99 -15.08 30.23
CA ASP A 474 -4.35 -15.15 31.68
C ASP A 474 -5.86 -15.35 31.76
N ARG A 475 -6.28 -16.60 31.96
CA ARG A 475 -7.67 -16.96 32.29
C ARG A 475 -7.77 -17.16 33.79
N PRO A 476 -8.50 -16.30 34.51
CA PRO A 476 -8.61 -16.42 35.97
C PRO A 476 -9.23 -17.73 36.48
N ASP A 477 -9.86 -18.53 35.59
CA ASP A 477 -10.57 -19.77 35.97
C ASP A 477 -9.72 -21.06 35.95
N ARG A 478 -8.41 -20.98 35.71
CA ARG A 478 -7.51 -22.14 35.84
C ARG A 478 -6.62 -22.06 37.05
N GLN A 479 -7.21 -21.87 38.25
CA GLN A 479 -6.53 -22.30 39.48
C GLN A 479 -6.48 -23.85 39.48
N PRO A 480 -5.27 -24.46 39.58
CA PRO A 480 -5.21 -25.89 39.82
C PRO A 480 -5.96 -26.17 41.11
N SER A 481 -6.95 -27.05 41.07
CA SER A 481 -7.61 -27.57 42.26
C SER A 481 -6.54 -27.95 43.26
N ARG A 482 -6.50 -27.25 44.40
CA ARG A 482 -5.64 -27.65 45.54
C ARG A 482 -5.95 -29.09 45.84
N PRO A 483 -4.92 -29.99 45.96
CA PRO A 483 -5.15 -31.34 46.44
C PRO A 483 -5.75 -31.25 47.83
N GLY A 484 -6.90 -31.88 48.01
CA GLY A 484 -7.61 -31.90 49.27
C GLY A 484 -6.69 -32.36 50.40
N GLY A 485 -6.54 -31.49 51.41
CA GLY A 485 -5.89 -31.85 52.65
C GLY A 485 -6.67 -32.96 53.36
N PRO A 486 -6.01 -33.89 54.06
CA PRO A 486 -6.68 -35.00 54.73
C PRO A 486 -7.57 -34.50 55.86
N ASP A 487 -8.81 -35.00 55.86
CA ASP A 487 -9.80 -34.85 56.98
C ASP A 487 -9.19 -35.23 58.34
N GLY A 488 -8.88 -34.23 59.12
CA GLY A 488 -8.54 -34.42 60.56
C GLY A 488 -9.78 -34.62 61.42
N ARG A 489 -10.35 -35.82 61.40
CA ARG A 489 -11.21 -36.27 62.53
C ARG A 489 -10.32 -36.64 63.70
N GLY A 490 -10.31 -35.86 64.73
CA GLY A 490 -9.66 -36.12 66.01
C GLY A 490 -10.62 -35.80 67.12
N GLY A 491 -11.03 -36.86 67.81
CA GLY A 491 -12.05 -37.00 68.81
C GLY A 491 -11.90 -36.14 70.04
N ARG A 492 -13.03 -35.87 70.62
CA ARG A 492 -13.20 -35.49 72.00
C ARG A 492 -12.99 -36.71 72.91
N ALA A 493 -12.24 -36.59 73.94
CA ALA A 493 -12.43 -37.29 75.21
C ALA A 493 -11.70 -36.55 76.33
N ALA A 494 -12.48 -36.35 77.44
CA ALA A 494 -12.21 -36.00 78.85
C ALA A 494 -11.77 -34.56 79.14
#